data_efc5df1b3900fd95566b20520812d69d
#
_entry.id   efc5df1b3900fd95566b20520812d69d
#
_cell.length_a   1.000
_cell.length_b   1.000
_cell.length_c   1.000
_cell.angle_alpha   90.00
_cell.angle_beta   90.00
_cell.angle_gamma   90.00
#
_symmetry.space_group_name_H-M   'P 1'
#
loop_
_entity.id
_entity.type
_entity.pdbx_description
1 polymer ?
#
loop_
_entity_poly.entity_id
_entity_poly.type
_entity_poly.pdbx_seq_one_letter_code
_entity_poly.pdbx_strand_id
1 'polypeptide(L)'
;MGMRGPAPKPTVVKVLQGNPGKRALPKGEPMPATADRVPSAPRWLSEEARAEWKRLAPRLHAVGLLTEVDTQALGLLCESFAQYVAAKAIVDREGLLLMSDKGNAYQHPAAGLMTQARGELMKWAREFGMTP
;
A
#
# COMPACT_ATOMS: atom_id res chain seq x y z
N MET A 1 -15.91 17.21 16.33
CA MET A 1 -14.65 16.94 17.06
C MET A 1 -13.81 15.95 16.27
N GLY A 2 -12.65 16.36 15.77
CA GLY A 2 -11.73 15.43 15.13
C GLY A 2 -11.15 14.46 16.15
N MET A 3 -11.22 13.17 15.90
CA MET A 3 -10.53 12.17 16.71
C MET A 3 -9.02 12.38 16.57
N ARG A 4 -8.34 12.62 17.68
CA ARG A 4 -6.87 12.69 17.72
C ARG A 4 -6.31 11.26 17.69
N GLY A 5 -5.50 10.95 16.71
CA GLY A 5 -4.79 9.69 16.60
C GLY A 5 -5.02 8.98 15.26
N PRO A 6 -4.23 7.94 14.95
CA PRO A 6 -4.43 7.15 13.75
C PRO A 6 -5.76 6.40 13.79
N ALA A 7 -6.37 6.18 12.62
CA ALA A 7 -7.60 5.42 12.49
C ALA A 7 -7.46 4.03 13.14
N PRO A 8 -8.48 3.53 13.87
CA PRO A 8 -8.41 2.21 14.48
C PRO A 8 -8.33 1.12 13.40
N LYS A 9 -7.45 0.15 13.61
CA LYS A 9 -7.33 -1.01 12.73
C LYS A 9 -8.58 -1.88 12.80
N PRO A 10 -9.05 -2.46 11.68
CA PRO A 10 -10.15 -3.42 11.69
C PRO A 10 -9.90 -4.59 12.66
N THR A 11 -10.97 -5.12 13.25
CA THR A 11 -10.89 -6.20 14.24
C THR A 11 -10.21 -7.46 13.67
N VAL A 12 -10.48 -7.81 12.41
CA VAL A 12 -9.83 -8.95 11.73
C VAL A 12 -8.31 -8.79 11.71
N VAL A 13 -7.81 -7.60 11.41
CA VAL A 13 -6.36 -7.31 11.42
C VAL A 13 -5.77 -7.45 12.83
N LYS A 14 -6.48 -6.99 13.85
CA LYS A 14 -6.05 -7.15 15.26
C LYS A 14 -5.97 -8.61 15.68
N VAL A 15 -6.94 -9.42 15.27
CA VAL A 15 -6.96 -10.87 15.55
C VAL A 15 -5.78 -11.56 14.86
N LEU A 16 -5.55 -11.28 13.58
CA LEU A 16 -4.44 -11.86 12.81
C LEU A 16 -3.07 -11.48 13.37
N GLN A 17 -2.95 -10.28 13.93
CA GLN A 17 -1.73 -9.81 14.61
C GLN A 17 -1.60 -10.28 16.06
N GLY A 18 -2.49 -11.17 16.53
CA GLY A 18 -2.46 -11.70 17.89
C GLY A 18 -2.93 -10.72 18.97
N ASN A 19 -3.60 -9.63 18.60
CA ASN A 19 -4.12 -8.60 19.53
C ASN A 19 -3.08 -8.19 20.61
N PRO A 20 -1.92 -7.65 20.23
CA PRO A 20 -0.81 -7.41 21.15
C PRO A 20 -1.16 -6.49 22.32
N GLY A 21 -2.16 -5.61 22.16
CA GLY A 21 -2.67 -4.74 23.21
C GLY A 21 -3.64 -5.40 24.18
N LYS A 22 -4.01 -6.68 24.00
CA LYS A 22 -4.96 -7.45 24.82
C LYS A 22 -6.26 -6.71 25.17
N ARG A 23 -6.68 -5.77 24.33
CA ARG A 23 -7.92 -5.01 24.52
C ARG A 23 -9.11 -5.81 24.03
N ALA A 24 -10.26 -5.65 24.71
CA ALA A 24 -11.51 -6.23 24.24
C ALA A 24 -11.79 -5.83 22.78
N LEU A 25 -12.05 -6.83 21.93
CA LEU A 25 -12.37 -6.60 20.54
C LEU A 25 -13.83 -6.15 20.43
N PRO A 26 -14.17 -5.18 19.56
CA PRO A 26 -15.55 -4.77 19.36
C PRO A 26 -16.40 -5.96 18.91
N LYS A 27 -17.55 -6.16 19.55
CA LYS A 27 -18.55 -7.14 19.13
C LYS A 27 -19.56 -6.45 18.21
N GLY A 28 -19.77 -7.00 17.02
CA GLY A 28 -20.76 -6.48 16.07
C GLY A 28 -20.22 -5.41 15.09
N GLU A 29 -18.91 -5.35 14.90
CA GLU A 29 -18.34 -4.55 13.80
C GLU A 29 -18.83 -5.14 12.46
N PRO A 30 -19.40 -4.32 11.55
CA PRO A 30 -19.81 -4.80 10.25
C PRO A 30 -18.59 -5.36 9.51
N MET A 31 -18.61 -6.68 9.26
CA MET A 31 -17.58 -7.30 8.43
C MET A 31 -18.10 -7.32 6.98
N PRO A 32 -17.45 -6.61 6.06
CA PRO A 32 -17.75 -6.77 4.65
C PRO A 32 -17.60 -8.24 4.26
N ALA A 33 -18.52 -8.77 3.46
CA ALA A 33 -18.40 -10.13 2.96
C ALA A 33 -17.09 -10.31 2.23
N THR A 34 -16.33 -11.33 2.60
CA THR A 34 -15.16 -11.74 1.83
C THR A 34 -15.64 -12.15 0.44
N ALA A 35 -14.97 -11.69 -0.60
CA ALA A 35 -15.30 -12.10 -1.95
C ALA A 35 -15.21 -13.61 -2.10
N ASP A 36 -16.17 -14.25 -2.78
CA ASP A 36 -16.18 -15.72 -2.98
C ASP A 36 -14.96 -16.20 -3.76
N ARG A 37 -14.35 -15.32 -4.53
CA ARG A 37 -13.14 -15.57 -5.31
C ARG A 37 -12.23 -14.35 -5.31
N VAL A 38 -10.95 -14.57 -5.65
CA VAL A 38 -9.98 -13.47 -5.78
C VAL A 38 -10.49 -12.44 -6.79
N PRO A 39 -10.69 -11.17 -6.39
CA PRO A 39 -11.14 -10.12 -7.30
C PRO A 39 -10.18 -9.89 -8.45
N SER A 40 -10.71 -9.54 -9.61
CA SER A 40 -9.93 -9.16 -10.79
C SER A 40 -9.25 -7.82 -10.58
N ALA A 41 -8.07 -7.65 -11.13
CA ALA A 41 -7.34 -6.39 -11.11
C ALA A 41 -8.15 -5.27 -11.80
N PRO A 42 -8.21 -4.06 -11.23
CA PRO A 42 -8.79 -2.91 -11.92
C PRO A 42 -8.13 -2.66 -13.27
N ARG A 43 -8.95 -2.24 -14.25
CA ARG A 43 -8.46 -2.04 -15.63
C ARG A 43 -7.44 -0.91 -15.78
N TRP A 44 -7.46 0.05 -14.87
CA TRP A 44 -6.59 1.22 -14.89
C TRP A 44 -5.18 0.96 -14.37
N LEU A 45 -4.89 -0.24 -13.84
CA LEU A 45 -3.55 -0.59 -13.37
C LEU A 45 -2.54 -0.66 -14.52
N SER A 46 -1.34 -0.14 -14.27
CA SER A 46 -0.17 -0.37 -15.12
C SER A 46 0.20 -1.86 -15.17
N GLU A 47 1.04 -2.26 -16.10
CA GLU A 47 1.47 -3.65 -16.24
C GLU A 47 2.21 -4.14 -14.98
N GLU A 48 3.12 -3.32 -14.46
CA GLU A 48 3.86 -3.60 -13.24
C GLU A 48 2.94 -3.70 -12.02
N ALA A 49 1.96 -2.80 -11.92
CA ALA A 49 0.97 -2.85 -10.85
C ALA A 49 0.07 -4.09 -10.93
N ARG A 50 -0.27 -4.54 -12.13
CA ARG A 50 -1.00 -5.81 -12.33
C ARG A 50 -0.19 -7.03 -11.91
N ALA A 51 1.12 -7.02 -12.16
CA ALA A 51 2.00 -8.08 -11.70
C ALA A 51 2.01 -8.15 -10.16
N GLU A 52 2.07 -6.99 -9.49
CA GLU A 52 2.00 -6.91 -8.03
C GLU A 52 0.61 -7.33 -7.50
N TRP A 53 -0.47 -6.96 -8.19
CA TRP A 53 -1.81 -7.44 -7.88
C TRP A 53 -1.91 -8.96 -7.91
N LYS A 54 -1.40 -9.61 -8.95
CA LYS A 54 -1.38 -11.07 -9.08
C LYS A 54 -0.60 -11.74 -7.94
N ARG A 55 0.38 -11.05 -7.39
CA ARG A 55 1.18 -11.54 -6.24
C ARG A 55 0.45 -11.38 -4.92
N LEU A 56 -0.20 -10.23 -4.70
CA LEU A 56 -0.79 -9.85 -3.41
C LEU A 56 -2.24 -10.32 -3.23
N ALA A 57 -3.10 -10.12 -4.25
CA ALA A 57 -4.53 -10.35 -4.11
C ALA A 57 -4.88 -11.79 -3.67
N PRO A 58 -4.28 -12.86 -4.21
CA PRO A 58 -4.57 -14.22 -3.71
C PRO A 58 -4.18 -14.42 -2.25
N ARG A 59 -3.08 -13.81 -1.80
CA ARG A 59 -2.60 -13.92 -0.42
C ARG A 59 -3.51 -13.19 0.56
N LEU A 60 -3.91 -11.98 0.23
CA LEU A 60 -4.84 -11.18 1.05
C LEU A 60 -6.22 -11.83 1.10
N HIS A 61 -6.69 -12.38 -0.03
CA HIS A 61 -7.93 -13.11 -0.09
C HIS A 61 -7.90 -14.37 0.79
N ALA A 62 -6.83 -15.15 0.74
CA ALA A 62 -6.67 -16.37 1.52
C ALA A 62 -6.72 -16.13 3.03
N VAL A 63 -6.28 -14.98 3.52
CA VAL A 63 -6.33 -14.59 4.93
C VAL A 63 -7.56 -13.73 5.28
N GLY A 64 -8.51 -13.58 4.35
CA GLY A 64 -9.76 -12.84 4.57
C GLY A 64 -9.62 -11.32 4.68
N LEU A 65 -8.52 -10.76 4.19
CA LEU A 65 -8.23 -9.31 4.23
C LEU A 65 -8.61 -8.58 2.95
N LEU A 66 -9.06 -9.27 1.93
CA LEU A 66 -9.49 -8.68 0.67
C LEU A 66 -10.99 -8.89 0.46
N THR A 67 -11.73 -7.79 0.48
CA THR A 67 -13.15 -7.75 0.17
C THR A 67 -13.38 -7.11 -1.20
N GLU A 68 -14.61 -7.19 -1.72
CA GLU A 68 -14.95 -6.55 -3.00
C GLU A 68 -14.80 -5.03 -2.96
N VAL A 69 -15.00 -4.41 -1.78
CA VAL A 69 -14.87 -2.95 -1.62
C VAL A 69 -13.42 -2.48 -1.55
N ASP A 70 -12.48 -3.38 -1.30
CA ASP A 70 -11.07 -3.04 -1.12
C ASP A 70 -10.28 -3.05 -2.44
N THR A 71 -10.92 -3.40 -3.55
CA THR A 71 -10.23 -3.56 -4.84
C THR A 71 -9.53 -2.29 -5.32
N GLN A 72 -10.17 -1.13 -5.14
CA GLN A 72 -9.56 0.15 -5.52
C GLN A 72 -8.38 0.51 -4.63
N ALA A 73 -8.51 0.29 -3.32
CA ALA A 73 -7.44 0.56 -2.35
C ALA A 73 -6.22 -0.34 -2.61
N LEU A 74 -6.42 -1.63 -2.85
CA LEU A 74 -5.33 -2.54 -3.24
C LEU A 74 -4.72 -2.14 -4.59
N GLY A 75 -5.53 -1.68 -5.54
CA GLY A 75 -5.05 -1.14 -6.81
C GLY A 75 -4.11 0.05 -6.62
N LEU A 76 -4.46 1.00 -5.75
CA LEU A 76 -3.61 2.14 -5.41
C LEU A 76 -2.30 1.72 -4.73
N LEU A 77 -2.34 0.69 -3.87
CA LEU A 77 -1.14 0.10 -3.30
C LEU A 77 -0.22 -0.46 -4.38
N CYS A 78 -0.77 -1.22 -5.32
CA CYS A 78 0.00 -1.80 -6.42
C CYS A 78 0.60 -0.72 -7.34
N GLU A 79 -0.14 0.35 -7.65
CA GLU A 79 0.38 1.49 -8.41
C GLU A 79 1.47 2.25 -7.64
N SER A 80 1.33 2.45 -6.35
CA SER A 80 2.37 3.07 -5.53
C SER A 80 3.66 2.25 -5.55
N PHE A 81 3.56 0.93 -5.51
CA PHE A 81 4.71 0.03 -5.66
C PHE A 81 5.35 0.17 -7.05
N ALA A 82 4.55 0.15 -8.11
CA ALA A 82 5.03 0.30 -9.48
C ALA A 82 5.74 1.66 -9.68
N GLN A 83 5.17 2.73 -9.15
CA GLN A 83 5.78 4.07 -9.20
C GLN A 83 7.09 4.13 -8.42
N TYR A 84 7.16 3.51 -7.26
CA TYR A 84 8.40 3.42 -6.48
C TYR A 84 9.50 2.72 -7.28
N VAL A 85 9.21 1.57 -7.85
CA VAL A 85 10.18 0.79 -8.65
C VAL A 85 10.64 1.58 -9.87
N ALA A 86 9.73 2.25 -10.59
CA ALA A 86 10.04 3.08 -11.75
C ALA A 86 10.95 4.27 -11.38
N ALA A 87 10.61 4.99 -10.31
CA ALA A 87 11.42 6.12 -9.83
C ALA A 87 12.79 5.65 -9.33
N LYS A 88 12.84 4.53 -8.63
CA LYS A 88 14.08 3.91 -8.17
C LYS A 88 15.00 3.54 -9.35
N ALA A 89 14.47 2.96 -10.41
CA ALA A 89 15.24 2.62 -11.60
C ALA A 89 15.88 3.85 -12.24
N ILE A 90 15.17 4.97 -12.29
CA ILE A 90 15.70 6.25 -12.79
C ILE A 90 16.84 6.74 -11.90
N VAL A 91 16.64 6.77 -10.59
CA VAL A 91 17.66 7.23 -9.62
C VAL A 91 18.89 6.31 -9.65
N ASP A 92 18.71 5.00 -9.75
CA ASP A 92 19.83 4.04 -9.82
C ASP A 92 20.67 4.26 -11.11
N ARG A 93 20.03 4.66 -12.20
CA ARG A 93 20.72 4.95 -13.48
C ARG A 93 21.39 6.31 -13.49
N GLU A 94 20.74 7.34 -12.96
CA GLU A 94 21.11 8.75 -13.12
C GLU A 94 21.74 9.37 -11.87
N GLY A 95 21.61 8.71 -10.70
CA GLY A 95 22.11 9.18 -9.42
C GLY A 95 21.09 9.98 -8.62
N LEU A 96 21.35 10.12 -7.32
CA LEU A 96 20.49 10.88 -6.39
C LEU A 96 20.62 12.38 -6.57
N LEU A 97 21.80 12.86 -7.01
CA LEU A 97 22.10 14.26 -7.20
C LEU A 97 22.42 14.53 -8.66
N LEU A 98 21.92 15.64 -9.14
CA LEU A 98 22.23 16.19 -10.45
C LEU A 98 22.99 17.52 -10.28
N MET A 99 23.72 17.92 -11.31
CA MET A 99 24.42 19.21 -11.34
C MET A 99 23.69 20.16 -12.28
N SER A 100 23.44 21.37 -11.81
CA SER A 100 22.94 22.45 -12.66
C SER A 100 24.04 23.02 -13.55
N ASP A 101 23.66 23.76 -14.59
CA ASP A 101 24.60 24.47 -15.49
C ASP A 101 25.51 25.43 -14.72
N LYS A 102 25.07 25.92 -13.56
CA LYS A 102 25.84 26.80 -12.66
C LYS A 102 26.75 26.07 -11.69
N GLY A 103 26.80 24.71 -11.77
CA GLY A 103 27.65 23.89 -10.89
C GLY A 103 27.08 23.62 -9.51
N ASN A 104 25.78 23.89 -9.26
CA ASN A 104 25.12 23.59 -8.00
C ASN A 104 24.54 22.18 -8.04
N ALA A 105 24.78 21.40 -6.99
CA ALA A 105 24.15 20.10 -6.82
C ALA A 105 22.69 20.25 -6.36
N TYR A 106 21.80 19.44 -6.91
CA TYR A 106 20.41 19.38 -6.49
C TYR A 106 19.89 17.94 -6.55
N GLN A 107 18.87 17.66 -5.75
CA GLN A 107 18.27 16.33 -5.70
C GLN A 107 17.60 15.99 -7.03
N HIS A 108 17.81 14.76 -7.51
CA HIS A 108 17.11 14.28 -8.71
C HIS A 108 15.58 14.30 -8.46
N PRO A 109 14.78 14.84 -9.39
CA PRO A 109 13.32 14.89 -9.23
C PRO A 109 12.69 13.52 -8.96
N ALA A 110 13.19 12.46 -9.57
CA ALA A 110 12.71 11.10 -9.34
C ALA A 110 12.94 10.62 -7.91
N ALA A 111 13.92 11.13 -7.17
CA ALA A 111 14.15 10.80 -5.78
C ALA A 111 12.99 11.29 -4.88
N GLY A 112 12.42 12.45 -5.18
CA GLY A 112 11.22 12.96 -4.51
C GLY A 112 9.99 12.08 -4.79
N LEU A 113 9.79 11.70 -6.04
CA LEU A 113 8.70 10.78 -6.44
C LEU A 113 8.86 9.41 -5.79
N MET A 114 10.07 8.88 -5.70
CA MET A 114 10.38 7.63 -5.02
C MET A 114 10.00 7.70 -3.54
N THR A 115 10.34 8.78 -2.85
CA THR A 115 10.00 8.98 -1.43
C THR A 115 8.50 9.09 -1.23
N GLN A 116 7.81 9.83 -2.11
CA GLN A 116 6.35 9.97 -2.06
C GLN A 116 5.66 8.62 -2.30
N ALA A 117 6.05 7.88 -3.33
CA ALA A 117 5.48 6.57 -3.64
C ALA A 117 5.71 5.58 -2.49
N ARG A 118 6.89 5.59 -1.86
CA ARG A 118 7.18 4.79 -0.67
C ARG A 118 6.26 5.13 0.50
N GLY A 119 6.02 6.42 0.73
CA GLY A 119 5.09 6.88 1.79
C GLY A 119 3.67 6.39 1.56
N GLU A 120 3.15 6.51 0.34
CA GLU A 120 1.83 6.01 -0.04
C GLU A 120 1.75 4.48 0.08
N LEU A 121 2.76 3.76 -0.40
CA LEU A 121 2.85 2.31 -0.29
C LEU A 121 2.77 1.86 1.17
N MET A 122 3.55 2.48 2.06
CA MET A 122 3.54 2.15 3.49
C MET A 122 2.21 2.46 4.16
N LYS A 123 1.54 3.53 3.75
CA LYS A 123 0.21 3.90 4.23
C LYS A 123 -0.81 2.81 3.87
N TRP A 124 -0.90 2.43 2.60
CA TRP A 124 -1.79 1.37 2.15
C TRP A 124 -1.44 0.00 2.73
N ALA A 125 -0.15 -0.31 2.88
CA ALA A 125 0.30 -1.54 3.51
C ALA A 125 -0.20 -1.67 4.96
N ARG A 126 -0.23 -0.58 5.71
CA ARG A 126 -0.79 -0.55 7.07
C ARG A 126 -2.29 -0.78 7.07
N GLU A 127 -3.02 -0.18 6.13
CA GLU A 127 -4.48 -0.38 6.02
C GLU A 127 -4.83 -1.86 5.76
N PHE A 128 -4.03 -2.57 4.98
CA PHE A 128 -4.17 -4.01 4.74
C PHE A 128 -3.50 -4.89 5.80
N GLY A 129 -2.95 -4.31 6.87
CA GLY A 129 -2.32 -5.08 7.94
C GLY A 129 -1.05 -5.84 7.54
N MET A 130 -0.38 -5.44 6.47
CA MET A 130 0.86 -6.06 5.98
C MET A 130 2.10 -5.63 6.77
N THR A 131 1.96 -4.67 7.68
CA THR A 131 3.01 -4.22 8.60
C THR A 131 2.57 -4.48 10.04
N PRO A 132 3.48 -4.85 10.92
CA PRO A 132 3.18 -5.04 12.34
C PRO A 132 2.72 -3.76 13.04
#